data_3e8d6777d260adec9bb02752b363ded0
#
_entry.id   3e8d6777d260adec9bb02752b363ded0
#
_cell.length_a   1.000
_cell.length_b   1.000
_cell.length_c   1.000
_cell.angle_alpha   90.00
_cell.angle_beta   90.00
_cell.angle_gamma   90.00
#
_symmetry.space_group_name_H-M   'P 1'
#
loop_
_entity.id
_entity.type
_entity.pdbx_description
1 polymer ?
#
loop_
_entity_poly.entity_id
_entity_poly.type
_entity_poly.pdbx_seq_one_letter_code
_entity_poly.pdbx_strand_id
1 'polypeptide(L)'
;MTEPLSEHSADVIVVGAGPAGSTTAYYLAKAGLDVLLLEKTAFPREKVCGDGLTPRATKQLVSMGIDISEEAGWLRNKGLRIIGGGVRLQLDWPDLASYPDYGLVRKRDDFDEQLARQAQKAGARLHERCNVGAPIRDERTGRITGVEAKIGEEKTPVTFHAPLVVAADGNSTRLSLAMGLHRREDRPMGVAVRTYFTSPRHDDDYLESWLELWDKRGSEDRLLPGYGWIFGMGDGTSNVGLGILNSSSAFKELDWREVLKAWCASMPEDWGYTPDNMTMPIRGAALPMAFNRQPHYTKGLLLVGDAGGMVNPFNGEGIAYAMESGQIAADVIVQAHARATPAQRELALNNYPKVLKETYGGYYTMGRAFVKLIGNPKIMKVATQRGLTHPLLMKFTLKMLANLTDPQGGDAMDRIINGLSKVAPKA
;
A
#
# COMPACT_ATOMS: atom_id res chain seq x y z
N MET A 1 -31.29 26.06 3.66
CA MET A 1 -30.34 25.90 4.79
C MET A 1 -30.47 24.45 5.23
N THR A 2 -29.49 23.64 4.99
CA THR A 2 -29.42 22.26 5.51
C THR A 2 -29.17 22.37 7.02
N GLU A 3 -29.98 21.68 7.84
CA GLU A 3 -29.68 21.53 9.27
C GLU A 3 -28.24 21.05 9.45
N PRO A 4 -27.50 21.55 10.46
CA PRO A 4 -26.17 21.05 10.76
C PRO A 4 -26.27 19.54 11.04
N LEU A 5 -25.47 18.74 10.30
CA LEU A 5 -25.41 17.30 10.52
C LEU A 5 -25.01 17.04 11.98
N SER A 6 -25.68 16.08 12.63
CA SER A 6 -25.36 15.70 14.00
C SER A 6 -23.90 15.22 14.08
N GLU A 7 -23.31 15.24 15.29
CA GLU A 7 -21.95 14.75 15.54
C GLU A 7 -21.70 13.33 14.96
N HIS A 8 -22.75 12.54 14.86
CA HIS A 8 -22.71 11.14 14.39
C HIS A 8 -23.20 10.96 12.93
N SER A 9 -23.40 12.05 12.17
CA SER A 9 -23.82 11.99 10.77
C SER A 9 -22.84 12.75 9.88
N ALA A 10 -22.68 12.31 8.62
CA ALA A 10 -21.83 12.92 7.62
C ALA A 10 -22.32 12.65 6.19
N ASP A 11 -21.75 13.33 5.20
CA ASP A 11 -21.90 12.96 3.79
C ASP A 11 -21.20 11.64 3.48
N VAL A 12 -20.03 11.43 4.09
CA VAL A 12 -19.20 10.23 3.89
C VAL A 12 -18.54 9.80 5.19
N ILE A 13 -18.61 8.50 5.50
CA ILE A 13 -17.80 7.87 6.54
C ILE A 13 -16.61 7.16 5.87
N VAL A 14 -15.40 7.45 6.33
CA VAL A 14 -14.16 6.75 5.93
C VAL A 14 -13.68 5.94 7.12
N VAL A 15 -13.54 4.62 6.95
CA VAL A 15 -13.15 3.70 8.02
C VAL A 15 -11.70 3.27 7.85
N GLY A 16 -10.85 3.70 8.79
CA GLY A 16 -9.41 3.52 8.82
C GLY A 16 -8.65 4.77 8.36
N ALA A 17 -7.79 5.32 9.22
CA ALA A 17 -6.96 6.50 8.96
C ALA A 17 -5.51 6.13 8.59
N GLY A 18 -5.33 5.07 7.79
CA GLY A 18 -4.09 4.79 7.08
C GLY A 18 -3.98 5.61 5.78
N PRO A 19 -2.95 5.35 4.94
CA PRO A 19 -2.71 6.14 3.73
C PRO A 19 -3.94 6.28 2.81
N ALA A 20 -4.68 5.18 2.58
CA ALA A 20 -5.88 5.23 1.74
C ALA A 20 -6.99 6.10 2.34
N GLY A 21 -7.33 5.89 3.62
CA GLY A 21 -8.45 6.60 4.24
C GLY A 21 -8.14 8.07 4.50
N SER A 22 -6.95 8.38 5.00
CA SER A 22 -6.53 9.77 5.21
C SER A 22 -6.48 10.56 3.90
N THR A 23 -5.98 9.95 2.81
CA THR A 23 -6.00 10.60 1.48
C THR A 23 -7.43 10.80 0.98
N THR A 24 -8.29 9.79 1.11
CA THR A 24 -9.71 9.93 0.72
C THR A 24 -10.38 11.06 1.51
N ALA A 25 -10.24 11.05 2.83
CA ALA A 25 -10.83 12.05 3.70
C ALA A 25 -10.30 13.47 3.41
N TYR A 26 -9.00 13.60 3.13
CA TYR A 26 -8.38 14.87 2.75
C TYR A 26 -9.04 15.47 1.50
N TYR A 27 -9.12 14.71 0.41
CA TYR A 27 -9.67 15.23 -0.84
C TYR A 27 -11.17 15.49 -0.77
N LEU A 28 -11.93 14.66 -0.04
CA LEU A 28 -13.37 14.89 0.18
C LEU A 28 -13.62 16.16 1.00
N ALA A 29 -12.91 16.33 2.12
CA ALA A 29 -13.04 17.52 2.98
C ALA A 29 -12.58 18.79 2.24
N LYS A 30 -11.50 18.72 1.48
CA LYS A 30 -11.01 19.81 0.63
C LYS A 30 -12.04 20.21 -0.45
N ALA A 31 -12.86 19.28 -0.90
CA ALA A 31 -13.97 19.54 -1.83
C ALA A 31 -15.24 20.02 -1.12
N GLY A 32 -15.24 20.21 0.20
CA GLY A 32 -16.32 20.78 0.99
C GLY A 32 -17.39 19.76 1.47
N LEU A 33 -17.12 18.45 1.38
CA LEU A 33 -17.98 17.43 1.96
C LEU A 33 -17.75 17.31 3.47
N ASP A 34 -18.80 16.99 4.22
CA ASP A 34 -18.66 16.59 5.62
C ASP A 34 -18.22 15.14 5.72
N VAL A 35 -17.06 14.91 6.34
CA VAL A 35 -16.38 13.61 6.38
C VAL A 35 -16.07 13.18 7.80
N LEU A 36 -16.56 12.00 8.19
CA LEU A 36 -16.12 11.29 9.39
C LEU A 36 -14.99 10.34 9.04
N LEU A 37 -13.80 10.52 9.63
CA LEU A 37 -12.66 9.63 9.51
C LEU A 37 -12.50 8.86 10.82
N LEU A 38 -12.77 7.53 10.78
CA LEU A 38 -12.83 6.68 11.97
C LEU A 38 -11.60 5.77 12.05
N GLU A 39 -10.77 5.94 13.08
CA GLU A 39 -9.58 5.12 13.32
C GLU A 39 -9.71 4.31 14.61
N LYS A 40 -9.45 3.00 14.54
CA LYS A 40 -9.60 2.08 15.68
C LYS A 40 -8.64 2.31 16.83
N THR A 41 -7.47 2.90 16.56
CA THR A 41 -6.42 3.18 17.55
C THR A 41 -6.18 4.67 17.69
N ALA A 42 -5.44 5.07 18.72
CA ALA A 42 -4.89 6.42 18.78
C ALA A 42 -3.55 6.48 18.05
N PHE A 43 -3.18 7.65 17.55
CA PHE A 43 -1.84 7.94 17.06
C PHE A 43 -0.90 8.36 18.20
N PRO A 44 0.43 8.12 18.06
CA PRO A 44 1.07 7.35 17.00
C PRO A 44 0.74 5.86 17.09
N ARG A 45 0.68 5.16 15.93
CA ARG A 45 0.40 3.73 15.90
C ARG A 45 1.26 2.96 14.91
N GLU A 46 1.70 1.81 15.33
CA GLU A 46 2.51 0.91 14.51
C GLU A 46 1.69 0.23 13.40
N LYS A 47 2.31 0.08 12.24
CA LYS A 47 1.80 -0.71 11.11
C LYS A 47 2.96 -1.43 10.43
N VAL A 48 2.85 -2.73 10.22
CA VAL A 48 3.88 -3.52 9.51
C VAL A 48 4.04 -3.00 8.08
N CYS A 49 5.26 -2.54 7.76
CA CYS A 49 5.64 -1.95 6.47
C CYS A 49 7.18 -1.96 6.35
N GLY A 50 7.70 -1.82 5.13
CA GLY A 50 9.11 -1.50 4.87
C GLY A 50 9.43 -0.02 5.06
N ASP A 51 8.41 0.86 5.14
CA ASP A 51 8.50 2.31 5.35
C ASP A 51 9.17 3.09 4.20
N GLY A 52 9.64 2.40 3.16
CA GLY A 52 10.17 3.01 1.95
C GLY A 52 9.05 3.49 1.02
N LEU A 53 9.20 4.70 0.51
CA LEU A 53 8.30 5.37 -0.41
C LEU A 53 9.00 5.60 -1.74
N THR A 54 8.36 5.16 -2.81
CA THR A 54 8.82 5.43 -4.19
C THR A 54 8.47 6.87 -4.61
N PRO A 55 9.03 7.37 -5.71
CA PRO A 55 8.62 8.65 -6.30
C PRO A 55 7.11 8.79 -6.50
N ARG A 56 6.42 7.68 -6.74
CA ARG A 56 4.97 7.63 -6.90
C ARG A 56 4.23 8.02 -5.62
N ALA A 57 4.65 7.49 -4.47
CA ALA A 57 4.10 7.88 -3.17
C ALA A 57 4.50 9.33 -2.79
N THR A 58 5.75 9.71 -3.07
CA THR A 58 6.24 11.08 -2.85
C THR A 58 5.39 12.12 -3.58
N LYS A 59 5.02 11.85 -4.84
CA LYS A 59 4.10 12.72 -5.60
C LYS A 59 2.78 12.96 -4.86
N GLN A 60 2.21 11.92 -4.25
CA GLN A 60 0.96 12.07 -3.49
C GLN A 60 1.14 12.98 -2.27
N LEU A 61 2.24 12.86 -1.55
CA LEU A 61 2.55 13.72 -0.40
C LEU A 61 2.67 15.19 -0.82
N VAL A 62 3.42 15.45 -1.91
CA VAL A 62 3.54 16.81 -2.49
C VAL A 62 2.16 17.35 -2.89
N SER A 63 1.32 16.54 -3.54
CA SER A 63 -0.03 16.95 -3.97
C SER A 63 -0.96 17.27 -2.80
N MET A 64 -0.76 16.62 -1.65
CA MET A 64 -1.49 16.89 -0.42
C MET A 64 -0.92 18.05 0.39
N GLY A 65 0.23 18.62 -0.01
CA GLY A 65 0.90 19.71 0.70
C GLY A 65 1.51 19.27 2.03
N ILE A 66 1.96 18.02 2.13
CA ILE A 66 2.73 17.52 3.28
C ILE A 66 4.14 18.11 3.22
N ASP A 67 4.63 18.61 4.34
CA ASP A 67 6.04 19.01 4.48
C ASP A 67 6.92 17.76 4.45
N ILE A 68 7.71 17.64 3.39
CA ILE A 68 8.60 16.51 3.14
C ILE A 68 10.08 16.90 3.23
N SER A 69 10.39 17.99 3.92
CA SER A 69 11.76 18.44 4.16
C SER A 69 12.52 17.48 5.10
N GLU A 70 13.83 17.56 5.06
CA GLU A 70 14.69 16.82 6.00
C GLU A 70 14.51 17.32 7.43
N GLU A 71 14.29 18.63 7.60
CA GLU A 71 14.00 19.27 8.89
C GLU A 71 12.69 18.74 9.51
N ALA A 72 11.73 18.32 8.67
CA ALA A 72 10.52 17.65 9.11
C ALA A 72 10.76 16.15 9.42
N GLY A 73 12.00 15.67 9.33
CA GLY A 73 12.42 14.30 9.70
C GLY A 73 12.23 13.27 8.59
N TRP A 74 12.22 13.68 7.32
CA TRP A 74 12.18 12.75 6.19
C TRP A 74 13.58 12.40 5.71
N LEU A 75 13.84 11.11 5.49
CA LEU A 75 15.05 10.66 4.78
C LEU A 75 14.72 10.50 3.29
N ARG A 76 15.51 11.15 2.42
CA ARG A 76 15.39 10.97 0.97
C ARG A 76 16.17 9.75 0.53
N ASN A 77 15.60 8.99 -0.41
CA ASN A 77 16.30 7.93 -1.10
C ASN A 77 16.42 8.23 -2.61
N LYS A 78 17.58 7.88 -3.17
CA LYS A 78 17.95 8.16 -4.57
C LYS A 78 17.50 7.09 -5.54
N GLY A 79 17.22 5.89 -5.05
CA GLY A 79 16.91 4.76 -5.91
C GLY A 79 16.86 3.42 -5.19
N LEU A 80 17.03 2.36 -5.98
CA LEU A 80 17.12 0.99 -5.49
C LEU A 80 18.56 0.49 -5.55
N ARG A 81 18.99 -0.22 -4.51
CA ARG A 81 20.15 -1.09 -4.51
C ARG A 81 19.68 -2.53 -4.58
N ILE A 82 20.03 -3.25 -5.64
CA ILE A 82 19.59 -4.61 -5.89
C ILE A 82 20.78 -5.55 -5.71
N ILE A 83 20.59 -6.60 -4.91
CA ILE A 83 21.61 -7.61 -4.62
C ILE A 83 21.05 -8.99 -5.02
N GLY A 84 21.81 -9.74 -5.79
CA GLY A 84 21.47 -11.10 -6.22
C GLY A 84 22.41 -11.62 -7.28
N GLY A 85 22.55 -12.95 -7.41
CA GLY A 85 23.44 -13.57 -8.40
C GLY A 85 24.91 -13.18 -8.29
N GLY A 86 25.36 -12.76 -7.11
CA GLY A 86 26.72 -12.23 -6.90
C GLY A 86 26.94 -10.79 -7.40
N VAL A 87 25.87 -10.13 -7.85
CA VAL A 87 25.91 -8.74 -8.37
C VAL A 87 25.30 -7.80 -7.34
N ARG A 88 25.91 -6.61 -7.19
CA ARG A 88 25.36 -5.46 -6.48
C ARG A 88 25.18 -4.32 -7.48
N LEU A 89 23.94 -3.92 -7.71
CA LEU A 89 23.58 -2.90 -8.67
C LEU A 89 22.84 -1.75 -7.98
N GLN A 90 23.27 -0.51 -8.23
CA GLN A 90 22.57 0.69 -7.82
C GLN A 90 21.88 1.31 -9.04
N LEU A 91 20.61 1.64 -8.89
CA LEU A 91 19.77 2.25 -9.91
C LEU A 91 19.08 3.47 -9.31
N ASP A 92 19.43 4.64 -9.79
CA ASP A 92 18.75 5.86 -9.44
C ASP A 92 17.31 5.85 -9.97
N TRP A 93 16.42 6.55 -9.27
CA TRP A 93 15.06 6.75 -9.77
C TRP A 93 15.12 7.43 -11.14
N PRO A 94 14.23 7.07 -12.07
CA PRO A 94 14.22 7.68 -13.39
C PRO A 94 13.82 9.16 -13.30
N ASP A 95 14.48 9.99 -14.07
CA ASP A 95 14.07 11.38 -14.32
C ASP A 95 12.81 11.37 -15.21
N LEU A 96 11.67 11.78 -14.63
CA LEU A 96 10.35 11.75 -15.25
C LEU A 96 9.64 13.09 -15.04
N ALA A 97 8.96 13.57 -16.07
CA ALA A 97 8.15 14.77 -15.94
C ALA A 97 6.97 14.63 -14.96
N SER A 98 6.48 13.39 -14.78
CA SER A 98 5.30 13.10 -13.97
C SER A 98 5.57 12.77 -12.50
N TYR A 99 6.82 12.53 -12.12
CA TYR A 99 7.20 12.10 -10.76
C TYR A 99 8.49 12.79 -10.32
N PRO A 100 8.69 13.02 -9.00
CA PRO A 100 10.00 13.42 -8.50
C PRO A 100 11.06 12.34 -8.76
N ASP A 101 12.31 12.73 -8.84
CA ASP A 101 13.47 11.86 -9.05
C ASP A 101 14.06 11.30 -7.75
N TYR A 102 13.26 11.33 -6.67
CA TYR A 102 13.60 10.78 -5.36
C TYR A 102 12.40 10.11 -4.69
N GLY A 103 12.71 9.16 -3.84
CA GLY A 103 11.77 8.59 -2.90
C GLY A 103 12.01 9.11 -1.47
N LEU A 104 11.24 8.60 -0.52
CA LEU A 104 11.31 9.00 0.89
C LEU A 104 11.30 7.78 1.79
N VAL A 105 11.72 7.94 3.03
CA VAL A 105 11.56 6.95 4.09
C VAL A 105 10.99 7.64 5.33
N ARG A 106 10.00 6.99 5.96
CA ARG A 106 9.44 7.41 7.25
C ARG A 106 8.72 6.27 7.94
N LYS A 107 8.90 6.13 9.26
CA LYS A 107 8.19 5.13 10.05
C LYS A 107 6.68 5.35 10.00
N ARG A 108 5.94 4.24 9.89
CA ARG A 108 4.48 4.26 9.72
C ARG A 108 3.71 4.79 10.92
N ASP A 109 4.29 4.74 12.12
CA ASP A 109 3.66 5.32 13.32
C ASP A 109 3.47 6.83 13.18
N ASP A 110 4.47 7.52 12.70
CA ASP A 110 4.46 8.96 12.45
C ASP A 110 3.87 9.31 11.06
N PHE A 111 4.22 8.57 10.02
CA PHE A 111 3.72 8.79 8.66
C PHE A 111 2.18 8.78 8.58
N ASP A 112 1.55 7.76 9.16
CA ASP A 112 0.09 7.65 9.13
C ASP A 112 -0.58 8.78 9.93
N GLU A 113 0.03 9.21 11.04
CA GLU A 113 -0.47 10.36 11.80
C GLU A 113 -0.40 11.65 10.99
N GLN A 114 0.71 11.93 10.30
CA GLN A 114 0.82 13.12 9.47
C GLN A 114 -0.27 13.19 8.40
N LEU A 115 -0.57 12.07 7.74
CA LEU A 115 -1.64 12.01 6.76
C LEU A 115 -3.02 12.25 7.40
N ALA A 116 -3.28 11.66 8.56
CA ALA A 116 -4.54 11.83 9.29
C ALA A 116 -4.74 13.28 9.76
N ARG A 117 -3.66 13.92 10.29
CA ARG A 117 -3.69 15.33 10.69
C ARG A 117 -3.87 16.26 9.49
N GLN A 118 -3.29 15.91 8.33
CA GLN A 118 -3.50 16.68 7.10
C GLN A 118 -4.95 16.60 6.62
N ALA A 119 -5.59 15.42 6.72
CA ALA A 119 -7.02 15.29 6.45
C ALA A 119 -7.87 16.12 7.43
N GLN A 120 -7.51 16.10 8.72
CA GLN A 120 -8.17 16.90 9.77
C GLN A 120 -8.03 18.41 9.51
N LYS A 121 -6.84 18.87 9.10
CA LYS A 121 -6.61 20.29 8.70
C LYS A 121 -7.45 20.70 7.48
N ALA A 122 -7.74 19.76 6.58
CA ALA A 122 -8.62 20.00 5.43
C ALA A 122 -10.11 20.04 5.79
N GLY A 123 -10.48 19.68 7.03
CA GLY A 123 -11.85 19.73 7.53
C GLY A 123 -12.47 18.37 7.86
N ALA A 124 -11.77 17.25 7.68
CA ALA A 124 -12.29 15.94 8.10
C ALA A 124 -12.36 15.83 9.63
N ARG A 125 -13.45 15.27 10.13
CA ARG A 125 -13.66 15.01 11.57
C ARG A 125 -13.04 13.66 11.93
N LEU A 126 -11.84 13.69 12.52
CA LEU A 126 -11.10 12.48 12.92
C LEU A 126 -11.56 12.00 14.31
N HIS A 127 -12.00 10.75 14.39
CA HIS A 127 -12.27 10.04 15.63
C HIS A 127 -11.28 8.90 15.80
N GLU A 128 -10.34 9.08 16.71
CA GLU A 128 -9.43 8.03 17.15
C GLU A 128 -10.09 7.12 18.19
N ARG A 129 -9.54 5.92 18.42
CA ARG A 129 -10.12 4.89 19.32
C ARG A 129 -11.58 4.54 18.98
N CYS A 130 -11.90 4.63 17.68
CA CYS A 130 -13.22 4.33 17.14
C CYS A 130 -13.16 3.04 16.31
N ASN A 131 -13.50 1.92 16.93
CA ASN A 131 -13.41 0.59 16.31
C ASN A 131 -14.73 0.22 15.63
N VAL A 132 -14.80 0.38 14.32
CA VAL A 132 -15.93 -0.01 13.50
C VAL A 132 -16.05 -1.53 13.44
N GLY A 133 -17.24 -2.05 13.76
CA GLY A 133 -17.52 -3.50 13.82
C GLY A 133 -18.36 -4.01 12.66
N ALA A 134 -19.45 -3.31 12.31
CA ALA A 134 -20.43 -3.76 11.33
C ALA A 134 -21.01 -2.62 10.50
N PRO A 135 -21.52 -2.89 9.29
CA PRO A 135 -22.30 -1.92 8.52
C PRO A 135 -23.75 -1.88 9.01
N ILE A 136 -24.34 -0.69 9.05
CA ILE A 136 -25.78 -0.51 9.12
C ILE A 136 -26.32 -0.55 7.69
N ARG A 137 -27.38 -1.32 7.45
CA ARG A 137 -27.95 -1.50 6.11
C ARG A 137 -29.45 -1.22 6.10
N ASP A 138 -29.91 -0.58 5.05
CA ASP A 138 -31.32 -0.51 4.72
C ASP A 138 -31.85 -1.92 4.40
N GLU A 139 -32.88 -2.36 5.10
CA GLU A 139 -33.40 -3.74 5.01
C GLU A 139 -33.97 -4.06 3.62
N ARG A 140 -34.57 -3.10 2.95
CA ARG A 140 -35.22 -3.28 1.65
C ARG A 140 -34.23 -3.34 0.49
N THR A 141 -33.19 -2.50 0.51
CA THR A 141 -32.24 -2.36 -0.60
C THR A 141 -30.90 -3.07 -0.34
N GLY A 142 -30.59 -3.37 0.93
CA GLY A 142 -29.30 -3.84 1.39
C GLY A 142 -28.18 -2.81 1.25
N ARG A 143 -28.56 -1.52 1.02
CA ARG A 143 -27.60 -0.42 0.90
C ARG A 143 -27.03 -0.08 2.26
N ILE A 144 -25.74 0.19 2.35
CA ILE A 144 -25.11 0.69 3.57
C ILE A 144 -25.56 2.13 3.83
N THR A 145 -25.94 2.41 5.08
CA THR A 145 -26.45 3.71 5.55
C THR A 145 -25.69 4.22 6.76
N GLY A 146 -24.68 3.50 7.18
CA GLY A 146 -23.86 3.85 8.33
C GLY A 146 -23.03 2.69 8.83
N VAL A 147 -22.46 2.86 10.02
CA VAL A 147 -21.63 1.85 10.68
C VAL A 147 -21.91 1.82 12.18
N GLU A 148 -21.81 0.61 12.76
CA GLU A 148 -21.75 0.39 14.20
C GLU A 148 -20.29 0.40 14.64
N ALA A 149 -19.99 1.13 15.71
CA ALA A 149 -18.64 1.24 16.24
C ALA A 149 -18.64 1.17 17.78
N LYS A 150 -17.45 1.05 18.32
CA LYS A 150 -17.16 1.20 19.75
C LYS A 150 -16.09 2.27 19.92
N ILE A 151 -16.39 3.30 20.72
CA ILE A 151 -15.50 4.45 20.90
C ILE A 151 -14.89 4.46 22.30
N GLY A 152 -13.65 4.96 22.40
CA GLY A 152 -12.92 5.13 23.63
C GLY A 152 -12.38 3.83 24.23
N GLU A 153 -11.77 3.96 25.41
CA GLU A 153 -11.20 2.82 26.16
C GLU A 153 -12.29 1.91 26.75
N GLU A 154 -13.41 2.49 27.12
CA GLU A 154 -14.59 1.79 27.65
C GLU A 154 -15.37 1.04 26.57
N LYS A 155 -15.01 1.24 25.29
CA LYS A 155 -15.67 0.62 24.13
C LYS A 155 -17.18 0.90 24.09
N THR A 156 -17.56 2.14 24.38
CA THR A 156 -18.95 2.58 24.37
C THR A 156 -19.54 2.38 22.97
N PRO A 157 -20.69 1.68 22.82
CA PRO A 157 -21.35 1.51 21.53
C PRO A 157 -21.82 2.86 20.97
N VAL A 158 -21.61 3.05 19.68
CA VAL A 158 -22.03 4.25 18.92
C VAL A 158 -22.38 3.86 17.49
N THR A 159 -23.32 4.58 16.90
CA THR A 159 -23.68 4.45 15.48
C THR A 159 -23.36 5.74 14.75
N PHE A 160 -22.78 5.61 13.57
CA PHE A 160 -22.56 6.73 12.65
C PHE A 160 -23.33 6.51 11.36
N HIS A 161 -23.92 7.58 10.82
CA HIS A 161 -24.78 7.53 9.65
C HIS A 161 -24.21 8.34 8.49
N ALA A 162 -24.18 7.74 7.31
CA ALA A 162 -23.85 8.41 6.05
C ALA A 162 -24.42 7.63 4.86
N PRO A 163 -24.79 8.30 3.77
CA PRO A 163 -25.23 7.64 2.55
C PRO A 163 -24.13 6.87 1.83
N LEU A 164 -22.86 7.15 2.16
CA LEU A 164 -21.66 6.50 1.60
C LEU A 164 -20.68 6.13 2.70
N VAL A 165 -20.08 4.95 2.56
CA VAL A 165 -19.01 4.45 3.43
C VAL A 165 -17.82 4.03 2.58
N VAL A 166 -16.62 4.44 2.96
CA VAL A 166 -15.37 4.03 2.34
C VAL A 166 -14.64 3.09 3.29
N ALA A 167 -14.45 1.84 2.90
CA ALA A 167 -13.63 0.88 3.62
C ALA A 167 -12.15 1.10 3.26
N ALA A 168 -11.41 1.66 4.19
CA ALA A 168 -9.97 1.87 4.18
C ALA A 168 -9.29 1.15 5.36
N ASP A 169 -9.95 0.14 5.92
CA ASP A 169 -9.60 -0.60 7.13
C ASP A 169 -8.56 -1.72 6.89
N GLY A 170 -7.88 -1.64 5.75
CA GLY A 170 -6.75 -2.47 5.40
C GLY A 170 -7.13 -3.91 5.02
N ASN A 171 -6.14 -4.80 5.07
CA ASN A 171 -6.30 -6.17 4.59
C ASN A 171 -7.38 -6.99 5.35
N SER A 172 -7.60 -6.72 6.63
CA SER A 172 -8.59 -7.45 7.45
C SER A 172 -10.04 -7.01 7.25
N THR A 173 -10.26 -5.93 6.58
CA THR A 173 -11.51 -5.24 6.24
C THR A 173 -12.81 -5.94 6.68
N ARG A 174 -13.29 -5.58 7.86
CA ARG A 174 -14.51 -6.17 8.44
C ARG A 174 -15.77 -5.79 7.68
N LEU A 175 -15.81 -4.54 7.20
CA LEU A 175 -16.95 -4.05 6.41
C LEU A 175 -17.11 -4.84 5.11
N SER A 176 -16.01 -5.07 4.39
CA SER A 176 -16.07 -5.87 3.16
C SER A 176 -16.59 -7.28 3.43
N LEU A 177 -16.09 -7.93 4.48
CA LEU A 177 -16.53 -9.28 4.85
C LEU A 177 -18.00 -9.32 5.25
N ALA A 178 -18.48 -8.34 6.03
CA ALA A 178 -19.89 -8.22 6.41
C ALA A 178 -20.82 -7.95 5.21
N MET A 179 -20.29 -7.36 4.14
CA MET A 179 -21.00 -7.16 2.87
C MET A 179 -20.85 -8.36 1.90
N GLY A 180 -20.25 -9.47 2.34
CA GLY A 180 -20.04 -10.65 1.52
C GLY A 180 -18.92 -10.56 0.51
N LEU A 181 -18.04 -9.56 0.63
CA LEU A 181 -16.93 -9.33 -0.28
C LEU A 181 -15.68 -10.07 0.24
N HIS A 182 -15.51 -11.31 -0.21
CA HIS A 182 -14.37 -12.15 0.14
C HIS A 182 -13.18 -11.92 -0.80
N ARG A 183 -11.99 -12.34 -0.37
CA ARG A 183 -10.81 -12.35 -1.24
C ARG A 183 -10.97 -13.38 -2.36
N ARG A 184 -10.41 -13.04 -3.49
CA ARG A 184 -10.32 -13.93 -4.65
C ARG A 184 -9.08 -14.81 -4.52
N GLU A 185 -9.25 -16.11 -4.66
CA GLU A 185 -8.14 -17.07 -4.59
C GLU A 185 -7.28 -17.10 -5.86
N ASP A 186 -7.83 -16.64 -7.00
CA ASP A 186 -7.12 -16.56 -8.28
C ASP A 186 -6.20 -15.33 -8.39
N ARG A 187 -6.03 -14.57 -7.31
CA ARG A 187 -5.19 -13.38 -7.24
C ARG A 187 -4.01 -13.61 -6.29
N PRO A 188 -2.83 -13.01 -6.61
CA PRO A 188 -1.66 -13.16 -5.76
C PRO A 188 -1.87 -12.51 -4.40
N MET A 189 -1.20 -13.07 -3.43
CA MET A 189 -1.05 -12.51 -2.09
C MET A 189 0.37 -12.76 -1.61
N GLY A 190 0.94 -11.78 -0.92
CA GLY A 190 2.19 -11.93 -0.21
C GLY A 190 2.01 -11.91 1.29
N VAL A 191 3.05 -12.31 2.00
CA VAL A 191 3.25 -12.04 3.42
C VAL A 191 4.57 -11.33 3.57
N ALA A 192 4.58 -10.26 4.34
CA ALA A 192 5.78 -9.54 4.74
C ALA A 192 5.99 -9.71 6.24
N VAL A 193 7.25 -9.90 6.64
CA VAL A 193 7.67 -9.85 8.05
C VAL A 193 8.85 -8.89 8.17
N ARG A 194 8.90 -8.11 9.27
CA ARG A 194 9.98 -7.15 9.48
C ARG A 194 10.20 -6.83 10.96
N THR A 195 11.35 -6.27 11.23
CA THR A 195 11.70 -5.63 12.50
C THR A 195 12.61 -4.42 12.23
N TYR A 196 12.99 -3.71 13.27
CA TYR A 196 14.00 -2.65 13.19
C TYR A 196 15.20 -3.04 14.05
N PHE A 197 16.38 -2.60 13.60
CA PHE A 197 17.64 -2.75 14.31
C PHE A 197 18.31 -1.39 14.46
N THR A 198 18.93 -1.14 15.60
CA THR A 198 19.96 -0.12 15.69
C THR A 198 21.10 -0.51 14.75
N SER A 199 21.48 0.37 13.83
CA SER A 199 22.42 0.04 12.77
C SER A 199 23.19 1.27 12.27
N PRO A 200 24.50 1.12 11.96
CA PRO A 200 25.26 2.17 11.30
C PRO A 200 24.79 2.47 9.87
N ARG A 201 23.91 1.64 9.31
CA ARG A 201 23.29 1.84 7.98
C ARG A 201 21.95 2.58 8.03
N HIS A 202 21.70 3.30 9.11
CA HIS A 202 20.43 4.00 9.32
C HIS A 202 20.19 5.16 8.35
N ASP A 203 21.23 5.70 7.73
CA ASP A 203 21.23 6.86 6.81
C ASP A 203 21.49 6.46 5.35
N ASP A 204 21.42 5.15 5.03
CA ASP A 204 21.61 4.67 3.66
C ASP A 204 20.53 5.28 2.73
N ASP A 205 20.97 5.99 1.70
CA ASP A 205 20.15 6.73 0.76
C ASP A 205 19.63 5.90 -0.45
N TYR A 206 19.79 4.57 -0.40
CA TYR A 206 19.20 3.63 -1.34
C TYR A 206 18.29 2.62 -0.61
N LEU A 207 17.13 2.34 -1.19
CA LEU A 207 16.29 1.23 -0.76
C LEU A 207 16.94 -0.08 -1.22
N GLU A 208 17.53 -0.83 -0.31
CA GLU A 208 18.23 -2.06 -0.64
C GLU A 208 17.30 -3.26 -0.70
N SER A 209 17.37 -4.04 -1.79
CA SER A 209 16.55 -5.22 -2.05
C SER A 209 17.40 -6.43 -2.41
N TRP A 210 17.21 -7.54 -1.72
CA TRP A 210 17.91 -8.81 -1.90
C TRP A 210 16.99 -9.81 -2.60
N LEU A 211 17.28 -10.12 -3.86
CA LEU A 211 16.42 -10.95 -4.69
C LEU A 211 16.59 -12.46 -4.47
N GLU A 212 17.62 -12.89 -3.74
CA GLU A 212 17.88 -14.27 -3.41
C GLU A 212 17.71 -14.51 -1.91
N LEU A 213 16.52 -14.94 -1.52
CA LEU A 213 16.25 -15.43 -0.19
C LEU A 213 16.36 -16.95 -0.15
N TRP A 214 17.30 -17.46 0.65
CA TRP A 214 17.53 -18.88 0.78
C TRP A 214 17.02 -19.38 2.14
N ASP A 215 16.16 -20.41 2.12
CA ASP A 215 15.93 -21.24 3.29
C ASP A 215 16.99 -22.32 3.36
N LYS A 216 17.90 -22.19 4.33
CA LYS A 216 19.03 -23.11 4.56
C LYS A 216 18.83 -24.03 5.75
N ARG A 217 17.62 -24.14 6.29
CA ARG A 217 17.31 -24.92 7.49
C ARG A 217 17.01 -26.40 7.21
N GLY A 218 16.78 -26.75 5.95
CA GLY A 218 16.58 -28.14 5.50
C GLY A 218 17.88 -28.83 5.09
N SER A 219 17.77 -30.06 4.57
CA SER A 219 18.88 -30.84 3.99
C SER A 219 19.39 -30.24 2.66
N GLU A 220 18.57 -29.45 2.00
CA GLU A 220 18.91 -28.75 0.74
C GLU A 220 18.54 -27.28 0.85
N ASP A 221 19.39 -26.42 0.29
CA ASP A 221 19.15 -24.99 0.20
C ASP A 221 17.99 -24.72 -0.77
N ARG A 222 16.98 -24.00 -0.31
CA ARG A 222 15.76 -23.69 -1.07
C ARG A 222 15.66 -22.20 -1.36
N LEU A 223 15.67 -21.82 -2.64
CA LEU A 223 15.38 -20.44 -3.06
C LEU A 223 13.89 -20.14 -2.90
N LEU A 224 13.59 -19.06 -2.18
CA LEU A 224 12.23 -18.60 -1.90
C LEU A 224 11.77 -17.55 -2.93
N PRO A 225 10.51 -17.56 -3.37
CA PRO A 225 9.96 -16.56 -4.29
C PRO A 225 9.58 -15.29 -3.53
N GLY A 226 10.48 -14.36 -3.45
CA GLY A 226 10.34 -13.12 -2.73
C GLY A 226 11.64 -12.33 -2.71
N TYR A 227 11.71 -11.35 -1.84
CA TYR A 227 12.93 -10.56 -1.63
C TYR A 227 13.03 -10.11 -0.17
N GLY A 228 14.28 -9.90 0.28
CA GLY A 228 14.57 -9.21 1.53
C GLY A 228 14.81 -7.72 1.28
N TRP A 229 14.59 -6.88 2.29
CA TRP A 229 14.92 -5.47 2.22
C TRP A 229 15.66 -4.98 3.45
N ILE A 230 16.46 -3.95 3.24
CA ILE A 230 17.18 -3.20 4.27
C ILE A 230 17.03 -1.72 3.91
N PHE A 231 16.29 -0.96 4.72
CA PHE A 231 16.05 0.45 4.50
C PHE A 231 16.52 1.25 5.71
N GLY A 232 17.41 2.22 5.51
CA GLY A 232 17.79 3.18 6.52
C GLY A 232 16.60 4.07 6.88
N MET A 233 16.44 4.38 8.17
CA MET A 233 15.29 5.18 8.66
C MET A 233 15.67 6.62 9.01
N GLY A 234 16.97 6.97 9.02
CA GLY A 234 17.48 8.29 9.37
C GLY A 234 17.57 8.56 10.88
N ASP A 235 17.02 7.69 11.71
CA ASP A 235 16.87 7.87 13.17
C ASP A 235 17.75 6.94 14.02
N GLY A 236 18.84 6.43 13.46
CA GLY A 236 19.72 5.45 14.11
C GLY A 236 19.28 4.00 13.88
N THR A 237 18.15 3.77 13.17
CA THR A 237 17.62 2.42 12.93
C THR A 237 17.53 2.07 11.44
N SER A 238 17.55 0.76 11.14
CA SER A 238 17.21 0.22 9.83
C SER A 238 15.98 -0.68 9.93
N ASN A 239 15.05 -0.54 8.97
CA ASN A 239 13.94 -1.46 8.76
C ASN A 239 14.45 -2.64 7.94
N VAL A 240 14.43 -3.84 8.52
CA VAL A 240 14.89 -5.06 7.88
C VAL A 240 13.75 -6.06 7.84
N GLY A 241 13.48 -6.57 6.65
CA GLY A 241 12.38 -7.49 6.49
C GLY A 241 12.47 -8.33 5.21
N LEU A 242 11.49 -9.18 5.02
CA LEU A 242 11.32 -9.96 3.81
C LEU A 242 9.85 -10.10 3.42
N GLY A 243 9.61 -10.19 2.11
CA GLY A 243 8.30 -10.43 1.53
C GLY A 243 8.34 -11.68 0.66
N ILE A 244 7.31 -12.54 0.82
CA ILE A 244 7.23 -13.80 0.08
C ILE A 244 5.82 -13.97 -0.47
N LEU A 245 5.75 -14.52 -1.68
CA LEU A 245 4.50 -14.77 -2.39
C LEU A 245 3.89 -16.12 -1.98
N ASN A 246 2.56 -16.16 -1.89
CA ASN A 246 1.80 -17.39 -1.61
C ASN A 246 1.83 -18.43 -2.74
N SER A 247 2.45 -18.12 -3.86
CA SER A 247 2.67 -19.05 -4.97
C SER A 247 3.70 -20.14 -4.67
N SER A 248 4.48 -19.99 -3.59
CA SER A 248 5.43 -21.01 -3.15
C SER A 248 4.73 -22.18 -2.47
N SER A 249 5.11 -23.42 -2.85
CA SER A 249 4.70 -24.63 -2.11
C SER A 249 5.14 -24.61 -0.64
N ALA A 250 6.27 -23.95 -0.36
CA ALA A 250 6.80 -23.75 0.99
C ALA A 250 6.01 -22.75 1.83
N PHE A 251 5.09 -21.99 1.25
CA PHE A 251 4.43 -20.87 1.94
C PHE A 251 3.74 -21.27 3.26
N LYS A 252 3.18 -22.47 3.33
CA LYS A 252 2.48 -22.98 4.52
C LYS A 252 3.41 -23.66 5.55
N GLU A 253 4.62 -24.02 5.12
CA GLU A 253 5.56 -24.85 5.91
C GLU A 253 6.62 -24.00 6.62
N LEU A 254 6.81 -22.73 6.19
CA LEU A 254 7.87 -21.87 6.67
C LEU A 254 7.44 -21.03 7.86
N ASP A 255 8.27 -21.02 8.90
CA ASP A 255 8.26 -19.95 9.90
C ASP A 255 9.04 -18.74 9.37
N TRP A 256 8.30 -17.73 8.92
CA TRP A 256 8.84 -16.51 8.32
C TRP A 256 9.72 -15.70 9.27
N ARG A 257 9.47 -15.79 10.57
CA ARG A 257 10.28 -15.13 11.59
C ARG A 257 11.65 -15.76 11.69
N GLU A 258 11.69 -17.09 11.65
CA GLU A 258 12.96 -17.83 11.65
C GLU A 258 13.74 -17.63 10.35
N VAL A 259 13.05 -17.53 9.19
CA VAL A 259 13.69 -17.16 7.92
C VAL A 259 14.35 -15.78 8.01
N LEU A 260 13.64 -14.78 8.57
CA LEU A 260 14.19 -13.44 8.77
C LEU A 260 15.41 -13.45 9.68
N LYS A 261 15.34 -14.13 10.82
CA LYS A 261 16.48 -14.26 11.76
C LYS A 261 17.70 -14.90 11.10
N ALA A 262 17.49 -16.01 10.39
CA ALA A 262 18.57 -16.71 9.70
C ALA A 262 19.20 -15.84 8.60
N TRP A 263 18.37 -15.06 7.88
CA TRP A 263 18.86 -14.12 6.88
C TRP A 263 19.68 -12.99 7.50
N CYS A 264 19.18 -12.36 8.58
CA CYS A 264 19.91 -11.34 9.32
C CYS A 264 21.26 -11.87 9.84
N ALA A 265 21.28 -13.08 10.40
CA ALA A 265 22.53 -13.72 10.87
C ALA A 265 23.56 -14.04 9.78
N SER A 266 23.16 -14.02 8.50
CA SER A 266 24.06 -14.17 7.35
C SER A 266 24.69 -12.86 6.86
N MET A 267 24.28 -11.72 7.45
CA MET A 267 24.82 -10.40 7.09
C MET A 267 26.13 -10.12 7.84
N PRO A 268 26.95 -9.17 7.36
CA PRO A 268 28.13 -8.71 8.07
C PRO A 268 27.77 -8.24 9.50
N GLU A 269 28.57 -8.65 10.48
CA GLU A 269 28.32 -8.34 11.90
C GLU A 269 28.33 -6.83 12.18
N ASP A 270 29.20 -6.10 11.49
CA ASP A 270 29.35 -4.64 11.57
C ASP A 270 28.11 -3.88 11.07
N TRP A 271 27.15 -4.53 10.41
CA TRP A 271 25.87 -3.93 10.05
C TRP A 271 24.89 -3.86 11.22
N GLY A 272 25.14 -4.62 12.29
CA GLY A 272 24.37 -4.54 13.53
C GLY A 272 23.04 -5.29 13.53
N TYR A 273 22.77 -6.19 12.59
CA TYR A 273 21.49 -6.93 12.51
C TYR A 273 21.48 -8.15 13.45
N THR A 274 21.83 -7.92 14.71
CA THR A 274 21.90 -8.93 15.76
C THR A 274 20.70 -8.88 16.70
N PRO A 275 20.38 -9.95 17.43
CA PRO A 275 19.27 -9.94 18.40
C PRO A 275 19.34 -8.80 19.42
N ASP A 276 20.56 -8.43 19.88
CA ASP A 276 20.76 -7.39 20.88
C ASP A 276 20.44 -5.98 20.36
N ASN A 277 20.57 -5.76 19.05
CA ASN A 277 20.28 -4.49 18.40
C ASN A 277 18.82 -4.40 17.89
N MET A 278 18.03 -5.46 18.08
CA MET A 278 16.62 -5.48 17.64
C MET A 278 15.78 -4.57 18.53
N THR A 279 15.17 -3.52 17.97
CA THR A 279 14.43 -2.52 18.74
C THR A 279 12.96 -2.84 18.93
N MET A 280 12.42 -3.82 18.18
CA MET A 280 11.04 -4.29 18.33
C MET A 280 10.87 -5.74 17.87
N PRO A 281 9.81 -6.45 18.34
CA PRO A 281 9.53 -7.81 17.89
C PRO A 281 9.27 -7.91 16.40
N ILE A 282 9.65 -9.04 15.79
CA ILE A 282 9.30 -9.35 14.38
C ILE A 282 7.77 -9.45 14.26
N ARG A 283 7.22 -8.65 13.36
CA ARG A 283 5.79 -8.62 13.04
C ARG A 283 5.55 -8.88 11.56
N GLY A 284 4.39 -9.43 11.23
CA GLY A 284 4.02 -9.74 9.86
C GLY A 284 2.67 -9.17 9.45
N ALA A 285 2.52 -8.97 8.15
CA ALA A 285 1.26 -8.56 7.53
C ALA A 285 1.07 -9.24 6.17
N ALA A 286 -0.19 -9.45 5.79
CA ALA A 286 -0.54 -9.89 4.46
C ALA A 286 -0.57 -8.71 3.47
N LEU A 287 -0.17 -8.98 2.24
CA LEU A 287 -0.12 -8.04 1.12
C LEU A 287 -1.18 -8.47 0.07
N PRO A 288 -2.37 -7.87 0.08
CA PRO A 288 -3.45 -8.20 -0.86
C PRO A 288 -3.20 -7.51 -2.21
N MET A 289 -2.90 -8.29 -3.25
CA MET A 289 -2.38 -7.78 -4.53
C MET A 289 -3.40 -7.86 -5.67
N ALA A 290 -3.20 -7.00 -6.67
CA ALA A 290 -3.80 -7.11 -8.02
C ALA A 290 -5.31 -7.28 -8.01
N PHE A 291 -6.02 -6.45 -7.24
CA PHE A 291 -7.48 -6.48 -7.10
C PHE A 291 -8.02 -7.81 -6.56
N ASN A 292 -7.40 -8.32 -5.49
CA ASN A 292 -7.83 -9.58 -4.91
C ASN A 292 -9.15 -9.51 -4.12
N ARG A 293 -9.80 -8.34 -4.10
CA ARG A 293 -11.16 -8.17 -3.57
C ARG A 293 -11.98 -7.26 -4.48
N GLN A 294 -13.11 -7.75 -4.92
CA GLN A 294 -14.04 -7.08 -5.82
C GLN A 294 -15.48 -7.44 -5.46
N PRO A 295 -16.47 -6.61 -5.86
CA PRO A 295 -16.36 -5.35 -6.57
C PRO A 295 -15.83 -4.23 -5.66
N HIS A 296 -15.15 -3.22 -6.24
CA HIS A 296 -14.63 -2.07 -5.47
C HIS A 296 -15.71 -1.05 -5.09
N TYR A 297 -16.88 -1.16 -5.67
CA TYR A 297 -18.08 -0.42 -5.28
C TYR A 297 -19.30 -1.35 -5.26
N THR A 298 -20.08 -1.28 -4.21
CA THR A 298 -21.38 -1.94 -4.11
C THR A 298 -22.26 -1.30 -3.06
N LYS A 299 -23.52 -0.98 -3.42
CA LYS A 299 -24.57 -0.57 -2.47
C LYS A 299 -24.13 0.48 -1.44
N GLY A 300 -23.39 1.52 -1.89
CA GLY A 300 -22.93 2.61 -1.03
C GLY A 300 -21.61 2.35 -0.28
N LEU A 301 -20.96 1.20 -0.48
CA LEU A 301 -19.64 0.88 0.03
C LEU A 301 -18.59 0.96 -1.08
N LEU A 302 -17.53 1.75 -0.87
CA LEU A 302 -16.32 1.78 -1.71
C LEU A 302 -15.17 1.09 -0.97
N LEU A 303 -14.29 0.40 -1.72
CA LEU A 303 -13.06 -0.22 -1.18
C LEU A 303 -11.84 0.53 -1.71
N VAL A 304 -10.94 0.97 -0.82
CA VAL A 304 -9.69 1.65 -1.17
C VAL A 304 -8.48 0.96 -0.55
N GLY A 305 -7.34 1.06 -1.19
CA GLY A 305 -6.08 0.48 -0.71
C GLY A 305 -6.16 -1.04 -0.49
N ASP A 306 -5.59 -1.52 0.60
CA ASP A 306 -5.56 -2.95 0.93
C ASP A 306 -6.95 -3.56 1.11
N ALA A 307 -7.96 -2.78 1.50
CA ALA A 307 -9.33 -3.25 1.60
C ALA A 307 -9.88 -3.69 0.24
N GLY A 308 -9.44 -3.05 -0.85
CA GLY A 308 -9.73 -3.41 -2.24
C GLY A 308 -8.66 -4.30 -2.91
N GLY A 309 -7.63 -4.72 -2.16
CA GLY A 309 -6.57 -5.55 -2.71
C GLY A 309 -5.67 -4.83 -3.72
N MET A 310 -5.29 -3.59 -3.45
CA MET A 310 -4.65 -2.70 -4.42
C MET A 310 -3.12 -2.67 -4.33
N VAL A 311 -2.49 -3.60 -3.62
CA VAL A 311 -1.03 -3.71 -3.58
C VAL A 311 -0.49 -4.07 -4.96
N ASN A 312 0.59 -3.39 -5.36
CA ASN A 312 1.31 -3.67 -6.60
C ASN A 312 1.84 -5.10 -6.62
N PRO A 313 1.45 -5.93 -7.59
CA PRO A 313 1.87 -7.33 -7.65
C PRO A 313 3.33 -7.52 -8.07
N PHE A 314 3.99 -6.51 -8.63
CA PHE A 314 5.39 -6.63 -9.04
C PHE A 314 6.37 -6.55 -7.87
N ASN A 315 6.16 -5.60 -6.95
CA ASN A 315 7.12 -5.27 -5.89
C ASN A 315 6.54 -5.23 -4.48
N GLY A 316 5.22 -5.43 -4.32
CA GLY A 316 4.57 -5.38 -3.00
C GLY A 316 4.32 -3.97 -2.46
N GLU A 317 4.54 -2.92 -3.24
CA GLU A 317 4.25 -1.55 -2.86
C GLU A 317 2.73 -1.35 -2.66
N GLY A 318 2.34 -0.86 -1.48
CA GLY A 318 0.94 -0.62 -1.16
C GLY A 318 0.61 0.86 -0.95
N ILE A 319 1.54 1.67 -0.42
CA ILE A 319 1.26 3.04 0.03
C ILE A 319 0.83 3.95 -1.11
N ALA A 320 1.59 4.00 -2.22
CA ALA A 320 1.25 4.83 -3.37
C ALA A 320 -0.14 4.48 -3.92
N TYR A 321 -0.40 3.20 -4.12
CA TYR A 321 -1.70 2.71 -4.64
C TYR A 321 -2.85 2.94 -3.67
N ALA A 322 -2.58 2.88 -2.35
CA ALA A 322 -3.55 3.23 -1.33
C ALA A 322 -3.95 4.70 -1.41
N MET A 323 -2.97 5.60 -1.52
CA MET A 323 -3.21 7.04 -1.64
C MET A 323 -3.91 7.39 -2.95
N GLU A 324 -3.43 6.85 -4.08
CA GLU A 324 -4.03 7.11 -5.40
C GLU A 324 -5.47 6.58 -5.51
N SER A 325 -5.73 5.36 -5.02
CA SER A 325 -7.10 4.83 -5.01
C SER A 325 -8.02 5.64 -4.10
N GLY A 326 -7.48 6.18 -3.01
CA GLY A 326 -8.20 7.12 -2.14
C GLY A 326 -8.56 8.42 -2.85
N GLN A 327 -7.64 9.00 -3.60
CA GLN A 327 -7.89 10.18 -4.44
C GLN A 327 -8.93 9.90 -5.52
N ILE A 328 -8.81 8.78 -6.26
CA ILE A 328 -9.79 8.38 -7.29
C ILE A 328 -11.19 8.19 -6.67
N ALA A 329 -11.27 7.57 -5.48
CA ALA A 329 -12.54 7.41 -4.77
C ALA A 329 -13.15 8.76 -4.41
N ALA A 330 -12.35 9.69 -3.89
CA ALA A 330 -12.80 11.04 -3.55
C ALA A 330 -13.31 11.79 -4.79
N ASP A 331 -12.58 11.76 -5.91
CA ASP A 331 -12.99 12.41 -7.17
C ASP A 331 -14.35 11.88 -7.67
N VAL A 332 -14.55 10.56 -7.61
CA VAL A 332 -15.81 9.94 -8.03
C VAL A 332 -16.94 10.28 -7.06
N ILE A 333 -16.68 10.31 -5.76
CA ILE A 333 -17.69 10.67 -4.74
C ILE A 333 -18.10 12.13 -4.90
N VAL A 334 -17.17 13.06 -5.11
CA VAL A 334 -17.46 14.49 -5.37
C VAL A 334 -18.33 14.64 -6.61
N GLN A 335 -18.00 13.94 -7.71
CA GLN A 335 -18.82 13.95 -8.92
C GLN A 335 -20.22 13.39 -8.67
N ALA A 336 -20.35 12.35 -7.86
CA ALA A 336 -21.64 11.77 -7.49
C ALA A 336 -22.44 12.73 -6.60
N HIS A 337 -21.78 13.37 -5.62
CA HIS A 337 -22.43 14.33 -4.70
C HIS A 337 -23.04 15.51 -5.47
N ALA A 338 -22.42 15.99 -6.54
CA ALA A 338 -22.89 17.05 -7.40
C ALA A 338 -24.12 16.66 -8.26
N ARG A 339 -24.59 15.40 -8.26
CA ARG A 339 -25.73 14.95 -9.05
C ARG A 339 -27.05 15.19 -8.30
N ALA A 340 -28.07 15.64 -9.04
CA ALA A 340 -29.36 16.03 -8.47
C ALA A 340 -30.15 14.84 -7.91
N THR A 341 -30.14 13.68 -8.61
CA THR A 341 -30.99 12.55 -8.25
C THR A 341 -30.20 11.36 -7.70
N PRO A 342 -30.78 10.53 -6.80
CA PRO A 342 -30.13 9.30 -6.31
C PRO A 342 -29.69 8.35 -7.42
N ALA A 343 -30.48 8.21 -8.48
CA ALA A 343 -30.12 7.36 -9.63
C ALA A 343 -28.86 7.85 -10.38
N GLN A 344 -28.76 9.18 -10.57
CA GLN A 344 -27.57 9.78 -11.18
C GLN A 344 -26.33 9.66 -10.27
N ARG A 345 -26.52 9.79 -8.95
CA ARG A 345 -25.46 9.57 -7.95
C ARG A 345 -24.94 8.14 -8.02
N GLU A 346 -25.83 7.17 -8.04
CA GLU A 346 -25.48 5.75 -8.14
C GLU A 346 -24.73 5.44 -9.44
N LEU A 347 -25.18 6.00 -10.58
CA LEU A 347 -24.51 5.85 -11.85
C LEU A 347 -23.08 6.43 -11.82
N ALA A 348 -22.88 7.57 -11.19
CA ALA A 348 -21.57 8.19 -11.04
C ALA A 348 -20.65 7.31 -10.15
N LEU A 349 -21.16 6.78 -9.02
CA LEU A 349 -20.39 5.90 -8.13
C LEU A 349 -19.95 4.60 -8.82
N ASN A 350 -20.75 4.06 -9.72
CA ASN A 350 -20.38 2.89 -10.53
C ASN A 350 -19.23 3.14 -11.52
N ASN A 351 -18.76 4.39 -11.68
CA ASN A 351 -17.54 4.68 -12.41
C ASN A 351 -16.26 4.36 -11.61
N TYR A 352 -16.30 4.31 -10.29
CA TYR A 352 -15.13 4.03 -9.48
C TYR A 352 -14.42 2.71 -9.88
N PRO A 353 -15.07 1.54 -9.93
CA PRO A 353 -14.44 0.32 -10.42
C PRO A 353 -13.93 0.42 -11.84
N LYS A 354 -14.59 1.18 -12.71
CA LYS A 354 -14.17 1.37 -14.12
C LYS A 354 -12.87 2.17 -14.19
N VAL A 355 -12.79 3.30 -13.48
CA VAL A 355 -11.57 4.14 -13.42
C VAL A 355 -10.40 3.33 -12.86
N LEU A 356 -10.59 2.59 -11.76
CA LEU A 356 -9.54 1.72 -11.23
C LEU A 356 -9.07 0.68 -12.24
N LYS A 357 -10.01 0.05 -12.94
CA LYS A 357 -9.71 -0.94 -13.96
C LYS A 357 -8.98 -0.33 -15.17
N GLU A 358 -9.31 0.88 -15.53
CA GLU A 358 -8.63 1.63 -16.61
C GLU A 358 -7.21 2.03 -16.19
N THR A 359 -7.04 2.49 -14.94
CA THR A 359 -5.77 2.97 -14.42
C THR A 359 -4.77 1.83 -14.18
N TYR A 360 -5.21 0.72 -13.56
CA TYR A 360 -4.31 -0.32 -13.08
C TYR A 360 -4.52 -1.69 -13.72
N GLY A 361 -5.68 -1.94 -14.35
CA GLY A 361 -6.09 -3.29 -14.72
C GLY A 361 -5.11 -4.01 -15.63
N GLY A 362 -4.59 -3.35 -16.67
CA GLY A 362 -3.58 -3.93 -17.57
C GLY A 362 -2.25 -4.16 -16.87
N TYR A 363 -1.79 -3.16 -16.11
CA TYR A 363 -0.57 -3.25 -15.33
C TYR A 363 -0.63 -4.39 -14.29
N TYR A 364 -1.74 -4.53 -13.57
CA TYR A 364 -1.91 -5.62 -12.61
C TYR A 364 -2.01 -7.01 -13.28
N THR A 365 -2.51 -7.08 -14.50
CA THR A 365 -2.49 -8.33 -15.27
C THR A 365 -1.07 -8.74 -15.65
N MET A 366 -0.24 -7.78 -16.08
CA MET A 366 1.19 -8.03 -16.31
C MET A 366 1.88 -8.47 -15.02
N GLY A 367 1.61 -7.81 -13.89
CA GLY A 367 2.17 -8.17 -12.59
C GLY A 367 1.77 -9.58 -12.14
N ARG A 368 0.55 -10.02 -12.40
CA ARG A 368 0.14 -11.42 -12.13
C ARG A 368 0.92 -12.43 -12.98
N ALA A 369 1.19 -12.12 -14.24
CA ALA A 369 2.04 -12.94 -15.08
C ALA A 369 3.47 -12.99 -14.54
N PHE A 370 4.00 -11.83 -14.14
CA PHE A 370 5.32 -11.72 -13.50
C PHE A 370 5.42 -12.56 -12.22
N VAL A 371 4.44 -12.48 -11.32
CA VAL A 371 4.39 -13.30 -10.09
C VAL A 371 4.48 -14.80 -10.39
N LYS A 372 3.80 -15.27 -11.45
CA LYS A 372 3.90 -16.67 -11.87
C LYS A 372 5.30 -17.03 -12.37
N LEU A 373 5.96 -16.12 -13.07
CA LEU A 373 7.32 -16.33 -13.59
C LEU A 373 8.34 -16.40 -12.45
N ILE A 374 8.34 -15.43 -11.54
CA ILE A 374 9.30 -15.41 -10.41
C ILE A 374 9.03 -16.49 -9.37
N GLY A 375 7.82 -17.04 -9.33
CA GLY A 375 7.49 -18.23 -8.54
C GLY A 375 8.25 -19.49 -8.97
N ASN A 376 8.87 -19.47 -10.17
CA ASN A 376 9.71 -20.56 -10.65
C ASN A 376 11.20 -20.31 -10.30
N PRO A 377 11.82 -21.14 -9.41
CA PRO A 377 13.20 -20.93 -8.98
C PRO A 377 14.24 -20.93 -10.12
N LYS A 378 14.00 -21.70 -11.19
CA LYS A 378 14.90 -21.74 -12.36
C LYS A 378 14.88 -20.41 -13.12
N ILE A 379 13.71 -19.81 -13.28
CA ILE A 379 13.55 -18.50 -13.92
C ILE A 379 14.20 -17.41 -13.06
N MET A 380 13.97 -17.44 -11.75
CA MET A 380 14.61 -16.52 -10.81
C MET A 380 16.14 -16.60 -10.89
N LYS A 381 16.70 -17.81 -10.86
CA LYS A 381 18.15 -18.00 -10.96
C LYS A 381 18.71 -17.40 -12.26
N VAL A 382 18.07 -17.62 -13.40
CA VAL A 382 18.51 -17.03 -14.68
C VAL A 382 18.36 -15.50 -14.67
N ALA A 383 17.26 -14.98 -14.15
CA ALA A 383 17.02 -13.54 -14.06
C ALA A 383 18.06 -12.83 -13.19
N THR A 384 18.41 -13.39 -12.02
CA THR A 384 19.42 -12.81 -11.13
C THR A 384 20.84 -12.95 -11.72
N GLN A 385 21.22 -14.11 -12.24
CA GLN A 385 22.58 -14.35 -12.73
C GLN A 385 22.90 -13.66 -14.07
N ARG A 386 21.91 -13.47 -14.95
CA ARG A 386 22.12 -12.88 -16.27
C ARG A 386 21.45 -11.51 -16.45
N GLY A 387 20.27 -11.31 -15.83
CA GLY A 387 19.51 -10.06 -15.97
C GLY A 387 20.20 -8.89 -15.28
N LEU A 388 20.68 -9.06 -14.07
CA LEU A 388 21.31 -8.00 -13.25
C LEU A 388 22.59 -7.43 -13.87
N THR A 389 23.24 -8.16 -14.78
CA THR A 389 24.47 -7.71 -15.45
C THR A 389 24.23 -6.72 -16.59
N HIS A 390 22.95 -6.46 -16.96
CA HIS A 390 22.59 -5.58 -18.07
C HIS A 390 21.93 -4.28 -17.58
N PRO A 391 22.67 -3.16 -17.43
CA PRO A 391 22.15 -1.93 -16.84
C PRO A 391 20.89 -1.38 -17.53
N LEU A 392 20.84 -1.46 -18.88
CA LEU A 392 19.68 -0.99 -19.65
C LEU A 392 18.43 -1.82 -19.37
N LEU A 393 18.57 -3.15 -19.29
CA LEU A 393 17.47 -4.05 -18.91
C LEU A 393 17.00 -3.77 -17.49
N MET A 394 17.92 -3.47 -16.58
CA MET A 394 17.59 -3.18 -15.19
C MET A 394 16.90 -1.82 -15.02
N LYS A 395 17.28 -0.80 -15.81
CA LYS A 395 16.52 0.46 -15.86
C LYS A 395 15.08 0.25 -16.36
N PHE A 396 14.92 -0.54 -17.42
CA PHE A 396 13.58 -0.92 -17.91
C PHE A 396 12.79 -1.68 -16.83
N THR A 397 13.43 -2.64 -16.15
CA THR A 397 12.83 -3.43 -15.08
C THR A 397 12.42 -2.54 -13.91
N LEU A 398 13.26 -1.61 -13.48
CA LEU A 398 12.95 -0.65 -12.41
C LEU A 398 11.70 0.17 -12.76
N LYS A 399 11.65 0.78 -13.97
CA LYS A 399 10.49 1.53 -14.43
C LYS A 399 9.21 0.68 -14.44
N MET A 400 9.32 -0.56 -14.90
CA MET A 400 8.19 -1.50 -14.94
C MET A 400 7.74 -1.93 -13.55
N LEU A 401 8.65 -2.34 -12.66
CA LEU A 401 8.30 -2.84 -11.33
C LEU A 401 7.74 -1.75 -10.41
N ALA A 402 8.28 -0.53 -10.51
CA ALA A 402 7.82 0.62 -9.73
C ALA A 402 6.67 1.38 -10.40
N ASN A 403 6.26 0.98 -11.62
CA ASN A 403 5.24 1.67 -12.42
C ASN A 403 5.56 3.16 -12.60
N LEU A 404 6.83 3.45 -12.87
CA LEU A 404 7.35 4.82 -13.05
C LEU A 404 7.58 5.08 -14.54
N THR A 405 6.56 5.59 -15.20
CA THR A 405 6.58 5.95 -16.62
C THR A 405 5.82 7.25 -16.84
N ASP A 406 6.28 8.05 -17.77
CA ASP A 406 5.49 9.19 -18.24
C ASP A 406 4.36 8.73 -19.17
N PRO A 407 3.11 9.14 -18.93
CA PRO A 407 1.97 8.72 -19.75
C PRO A 407 2.00 9.37 -21.14
N GLN A 408 2.66 10.52 -21.28
CA GLN A 408 2.83 11.28 -22.51
C GLN A 408 4.26 11.86 -22.57
N GLY A 409 4.86 11.87 -23.76
CA GLY A 409 6.18 12.49 -23.96
C GLY A 409 7.37 11.71 -23.41
N GLY A 410 7.17 10.53 -22.84
CA GLY A 410 8.22 9.69 -22.26
C GLY A 410 9.16 9.04 -23.29
N ASP A 411 10.22 8.41 -22.78
CA ASP A 411 11.22 7.71 -23.57
C ASP A 411 10.69 6.42 -24.25
N ALA A 412 11.55 5.69 -24.94
CA ALA A 412 11.16 4.44 -25.59
C ALA A 412 10.68 3.37 -24.61
N MET A 413 11.29 3.32 -23.39
CA MET A 413 10.89 2.37 -22.35
C MET A 413 9.49 2.68 -21.82
N ASP A 414 9.18 3.96 -21.60
CA ASP A 414 7.85 4.42 -21.17
C ASP A 414 6.79 4.01 -22.19
N ARG A 415 7.05 4.24 -23.47
CA ARG A 415 6.12 3.86 -24.55
C ARG A 415 5.88 2.36 -24.62
N ILE A 416 6.92 1.54 -24.44
CA ILE A 416 6.79 0.08 -24.41
C ILE A 416 5.98 -0.37 -23.20
N ILE A 417 6.31 0.09 -21.99
CA ILE A 417 5.63 -0.32 -20.75
C ILE A 417 4.15 0.12 -20.79
N ASN A 418 3.89 1.36 -21.17
CA ASN A 418 2.53 1.89 -21.31
C ASN A 418 1.74 1.15 -22.40
N GLY A 419 2.38 0.81 -23.53
CA GLY A 419 1.80 0.01 -24.61
C GLY A 419 1.41 -1.38 -24.13
N LEU A 420 2.31 -2.09 -23.47
CA LEU A 420 2.05 -3.42 -22.89
C LEU A 420 0.90 -3.37 -21.87
N SER A 421 0.87 -2.37 -21.01
CA SER A 421 -0.21 -2.17 -20.03
C SER A 421 -1.57 -1.91 -20.71
N LYS A 422 -1.60 -1.19 -21.84
CA LYS A 422 -2.83 -0.90 -22.58
C LYS A 422 -3.40 -2.12 -23.29
N VAL A 423 -2.55 -2.98 -23.87
CA VAL A 423 -3.00 -4.18 -24.60
C VAL A 423 -3.25 -5.37 -23.70
N ALA A 424 -2.71 -5.40 -22.49
CA ALA A 424 -2.97 -6.46 -21.52
C ALA A 424 -4.46 -6.48 -21.13
N PRO A 425 -5.08 -7.68 -20.97
CA PRO A 425 -6.45 -7.78 -20.49
C PRO A 425 -6.59 -7.06 -19.15
N LYS A 426 -7.59 -6.20 -19.03
CA LYS A 426 -7.80 -5.44 -17.78
C LYS A 426 -8.32 -6.34 -16.66
N ALA A 427 -7.64 -6.31 -15.48
CA ALA A 427 -7.90 -7.14 -14.29
C ALA A 427 -9.33 -6.95 -13.73
#